data_60156298b2653bc232e9991564e726e3
#
_entry.id   60156298b2653bc232e9991564e726e3
#
_cell.length_a   1.000
_cell.length_b   1.000
_cell.length_c   1.000
_cell.angle_alpha   90.00
_cell.angle_beta   90.00
_cell.angle_gamma   90.00
#
_symmetry.space_group_name_H-M   'P 1'
#
loop_
_entity.id
_entity.type
_entity.pdbx_description
1 polymer ?
#
loop_
_entity_poly.entity_id
_entity_poly.type
_entity_poly.pdbx_seq_one_letter_code
_entity_poly.pdbx_strand_id
1 'polypeptide(L)'
;MSSLEPLVELQAQRSLSEYITALVWSPVGNRLAIASAAGEVLLWQDFQATLLQAANGASIDVLGFSGEGQWLAAAGQAGEVMLWRLSADSPELVETLTWGSAWIDRLQWHPHQPWLAYNCGKTVQIWAADQGETLATLELSANVQDLGWSPDGTHLAVSAQQRVQIWETSRWSSPQYEWALQAASRVLKWSPEGAYLASANQDNSVGVLTWNNVRALKPSSAHQADLPALLAGLPGKVRQLAWADIPDVDRSPILATATRNLVVMWILIPEEGWQSWLLDLHQDTILDVAFQPQTGLLASLSEDGCILLWQAAIEPMQVLKGAQEGFSCLTWHSTGEYLAAGGQQGEVLVWSLCPDARQRLCQPLEALS
;
A
#
# COMPACT_ATOMS: atom_id res chain seq x y z
N MET A 1 -36.09 3.73 7.75
CA MET A 1 -34.62 3.71 7.74
C MET A 1 -34.19 5.08 8.22
N SER A 2 -33.70 5.20 9.45
CA SER A 2 -33.08 6.46 9.91
C SER A 2 -31.88 6.69 9.00
N SER A 3 -31.79 7.87 8.39
CA SER A 3 -30.62 8.31 7.64
C SER A 3 -29.45 8.32 8.63
N LEU A 4 -28.62 7.29 8.59
CA LEU A 4 -27.34 7.32 9.30
C LEU A 4 -26.58 8.55 8.79
N GLU A 5 -26.12 9.40 9.69
CA GLU A 5 -25.27 10.53 9.33
C GLU A 5 -24.02 10.00 8.62
N PRO A 6 -23.55 10.69 7.58
CA PRO A 6 -22.40 10.24 6.81
C PRO A 6 -21.15 10.11 7.70
N LEU A 7 -20.28 9.18 7.37
CA LEU A 7 -18.97 9.03 8.03
C LEU A 7 -17.97 10.05 7.50
N VAL A 8 -17.98 10.27 6.19
CA VAL A 8 -17.10 11.21 5.50
C VAL A 8 -17.90 12.10 4.56
N GLU A 9 -17.43 13.34 4.37
CA GLU A 9 -17.99 14.32 3.44
C GLU A 9 -16.94 14.79 2.44
N LEU A 10 -17.38 15.03 1.19
CA LEU A 10 -16.52 15.53 0.12
C LEU A 10 -16.04 16.95 0.45
N GLN A 11 -14.71 17.10 0.57
CA GLN A 11 -14.07 18.38 0.88
C GLN A 11 -13.54 19.08 -0.36
N ALA A 12 -12.98 18.29 -1.29
CA ALA A 12 -12.32 18.87 -2.44
C ALA A 12 -12.31 17.91 -3.62
N GLN A 13 -12.30 18.50 -4.82
CA GLN A 13 -12.20 17.78 -6.08
C GLN A 13 -11.25 18.53 -7.03
N ARG A 14 -10.46 17.78 -7.77
CA ARG A 14 -9.55 18.24 -8.83
C ARG A 14 -9.59 17.28 -10.01
N SER A 15 -8.96 17.68 -11.12
CA SER A 15 -8.74 16.79 -12.26
C SER A 15 -7.36 17.04 -12.86
N LEU A 16 -6.68 15.96 -13.22
CA LEU A 16 -5.52 15.94 -14.10
C LEU A 16 -5.99 15.63 -15.52
N SER A 17 -5.05 15.60 -16.46
CA SER A 17 -5.39 15.43 -17.88
C SER A 17 -5.79 13.99 -18.24
N GLU A 18 -5.38 13.01 -17.45
CA GLU A 18 -5.52 11.58 -17.74
C GLU A 18 -5.74 10.77 -16.44
N TYR A 19 -6.05 9.48 -16.60
CA TYR A 19 -6.18 8.45 -15.58
C TYR A 19 -5.19 8.63 -14.41
N ILE A 20 -5.69 8.63 -13.18
CA ILE A 20 -4.86 8.71 -11.97
C ILE A 20 -4.26 7.34 -11.68
N THR A 21 -2.95 7.28 -11.75
CA THR A 21 -2.18 6.03 -11.59
C THR A 21 -1.77 5.78 -10.15
N ALA A 22 -1.47 6.84 -9.40
CA ALA A 22 -1.05 6.75 -8.00
C ALA A 22 -1.44 7.97 -7.19
N LEU A 23 -1.76 7.72 -5.93
CA LEU A 23 -2.02 8.71 -4.88
C LEU A 23 -1.27 8.30 -3.62
N VAL A 24 -0.64 9.26 -2.96
CA VAL A 24 -0.01 9.01 -1.65
C VAL A 24 -0.05 10.25 -0.78
N TRP A 25 -0.48 10.07 0.49
CA TRP A 25 -0.37 11.11 1.50
C TRP A 25 1.03 11.14 2.09
N SER A 26 1.52 12.34 2.39
CA SER A 26 2.71 12.51 3.23
C SER A 26 2.44 11.95 4.63
N PRO A 27 3.38 11.20 5.23
CA PRO A 27 3.23 10.75 6.61
C PRO A 27 3.20 11.91 7.61
N VAL A 28 3.66 13.09 7.22
CA VAL A 28 3.71 14.30 8.05
C VAL A 28 3.09 15.48 7.29
N GLY A 29 2.14 16.16 7.95
CA GLY A 29 1.44 17.30 7.35
C GLY A 29 0.38 16.90 6.32
N ASN A 30 -0.31 17.88 5.75
CA ASN A 30 -1.44 17.69 4.82
C ASN A 30 -0.97 17.82 3.36
N ARG A 31 -0.07 16.94 2.90
CA ARG A 31 0.39 16.89 1.51
C ARG A 31 -0.08 15.62 0.84
N LEU A 32 -0.71 15.75 -0.32
CA LEU A 32 -1.10 14.64 -1.19
C LEU A 32 -0.32 14.73 -2.49
N ALA A 33 0.46 13.72 -2.83
CA ALA A 33 1.07 13.59 -4.15
C ALA A 33 0.15 12.75 -5.05
N ILE A 34 0.05 13.18 -6.32
CA ILE A 34 -0.88 12.65 -7.31
C ILE A 34 -0.10 12.43 -8.60
N ALA A 35 -0.25 11.28 -9.23
CA ALA A 35 0.34 10.99 -10.53
C ALA A 35 -0.72 10.55 -11.54
N SER A 36 -0.45 10.81 -12.83
CA SER A 36 -1.31 10.43 -13.94
C SER A 36 -0.60 9.60 -15.01
N ALA A 37 -1.39 8.94 -15.83
CA ALA A 37 -0.92 8.20 -16.99
C ALA A 37 -0.29 9.11 -18.07
N ALA A 38 -0.58 10.42 -18.06
CA ALA A 38 0.08 11.40 -18.93
C ALA A 38 1.50 11.77 -18.46
N GLY A 39 1.93 11.32 -17.29
CA GLY A 39 3.24 11.65 -16.71
C GLY A 39 3.24 12.89 -15.82
N GLU A 40 2.08 13.38 -15.43
CA GLU A 40 1.98 14.52 -14.51
C GLU A 40 2.27 14.06 -13.08
N VAL A 41 2.95 14.91 -12.32
CA VAL A 41 3.08 14.81 -10.86
C VAL A 41 2.61 16.12 -10.24
N LEU A 42 1.58 16.04 -9.41
CA LEU A 42 1.01 17.16 -8.70
C LEU A 42 1.21 16.98 -7.19
N LEU A 43 1.65 18.03 -6.50
CA LEU A 43 1.65 18.11 -5.05
C LEU A 43 0.51 19.01 -4.61
N TRP A 44 -0.40 18.47 -3.80
CA TRP A 44 -1.53 19.18 -3.25
C TRP A 44 -1.32 19.37 -1.75
N GLN A 45 -1.20 20.62 -1.31
CA GLN A 45 -1.01 21.00 0.08
C GLN A 45 -2.02 22.08 0.46
N ASP A 46 -2.75 21.88 1.57
CA ASP A 46 -3.74 22.85 2.09
C ASP A 46 -4.71 23.34 0.99
N PHE A 47 -5.15 22.40 0.13
CA PHE A 47 -6.01 22.62 -1.04
C PHE A 47 -5.41 23.51 -2.15
N GLN A 48 -4.12 23.81 -2.08
CA GLN A 48 -3.36 24.42 -3.18
C GLN A 48 -2.54 23.38 -3.92
N ALA A 49 -2.57 23.44 -5.24
CA ALA A 49 -1.88 22.47 -6.09
C ALA A 49 -0.63 23.09 -6.72
N THR A 50 0.48 22.41 -6.61
CA THR A 50 1.75 22.74 -7.28
C THR A 50 2.07 21.63 -8.28
N LEU A 51 2.21 21.96 -9.56
CA LEU A 51 2.63 21.03 -10.59
C LEU A 51 4.14 20.84 -10.48
N LEU A 52 4.59 19.61 -10.14
CA LEU A 52 5.99 19.25 -10.03
C LEU A 52 6.57 18.76 -11.36
N GLN A 53 5.76 18.01 -12.10
CA GLN A 53 6.10 17.46 -13.41
C GLN A 53 4.90 17.65 -14.34
N ALA A 54 5.12 18.28 -15.50
CA ALA A 54 4.11 18.39 -16.54
C ALA A 54 3.98 17.10 -17.33
N ALA A 55 2.83 16.89 -17.98
CA ALA A 55 2.60 15.77 -18.86
C ALA A 55 3.71 15.66 -19.93
N ASN A 56 4.29 14.48 -20.07
CA ASN A 56 5.35 14.19 -21.04
C ASN A 56 5.05 12.93 -21.89
N GLY A 57 3.89 12.31 -21.68
CA GLY A 57 3.43 11.10 -22.37
C GLY A 57 4.00 9.79 -21.84
N ALA A 58 4.81 9.81 -20.77
CA ALA A 58 5.28 8.62 -20.07
C ALA A 58 4.62 8.51 -18.70
N SER A 59 3.80 7.48 -18.49
CA SER A 59 3.06 7.29 -17.25
C SER A 59 3.98 7.28 -16.02
N ILE A 60 3.54 7.95 -14.97
CA ILE A 60 4.10 7.80 -13.61
C ILE A 60 3.20 6.82 -12.86
N ASP A 61 3.75 5.68 -12.47
CA ASP A 61 2.96 4.55 -11.95
C ASP A 61 3.12 4.36 -10.45
N VAL A 62 4.11 5.00 -9.85
CA VAL A 62 4.39 4.87 -8.43
C VAL A 62 4.93 6.18 -7.85
N LEU A 63 4.43 6.49 -6.64
CA LEU A 63 4.80 7.64 -5.81
C LEU A 63 5.16 7.17 -4.40
N GLY A 64 6.03 7.91 -3.72
CA GLY A 64 6.31 7.69 -2.31
C GLY A 64 6.91 8.90 -1.63
N PHE A 65 6.44 9.19 -0.40
CA PHE A 65 7.11 10.13 0.50
C PHE A 65 8.06 9.40 1.42
N SER A 66 9.18 10.04 1.77
CA SER A 66 10.02 9.57 2.88
C SER A 66 9.26 9.61 4.20
N GLY A 67 9.66 8.78 5.17
CA GLY A 67 9.02 8.71 6.50
C GLY A 67 8.94 10.05 7.22
N GLU A 68 9.87 10.97 6.96
CA GLU A 68 9.90 12.34 7.50
C GLU A 68 9.11 13.34 6.65
N GLY A 69 8.56 12.93 5.50
CA GLY A 69 7.83 13.80 4.57
C GLY A 69 8.68 14.88 3.88
N GLN A 70 10.01 14.77 3.93
CA GLN A 70 10.93 15.75 3.34
C GLN A 70 11.28 15.44 1.88
N TRP A 71 11.07 14.20 1.43
CA TRP A 71 11.33 13.76 0.08
C TRP A 71 10.08 13.18 -0.55
N LEU A 72 9.92 13.44 -1.85
CA LEU A 72 8.96 12.76 -2.71
C LEU A 72 9.72 12.09 -3.84
N ALA A 73 9.41 10.83 -4.11
CA ALA A 73 9.88 10.10 -5.26
C ALA A 73 8.72 9.78 -6.20
N ALA A 74 8.95 9.85 -7.50
CA ALA A 74 8.03 9.41 -8.53
C ALA A 74 8.77 8.63 -9.62
N ALA A 75 8.18 7.54 -10.08
CA ALA A 75 8.75 6.71 -11.14
C ALA A 75 7.66 6.06 -12.00
N GLY A 76 8.05 5.56 -13.19
CA GLY A 76 7.13 4.93 -14.11
C GLY A 76 7.80 4.41 -15.37
N GLN A 77 7.11 4.56 -16.50
CA GLN A 77 7.48 3.98 -17.79
C GLN A 77 8.74 4.59 -18.43
N ALA A 78 9.12 5.81 -18.03
CA ALA A 78 10.33 6.44 -18.55
C ALA A 78 11.64 5.75 -18.09
N GLY A 79 11.58 4.88 -17.07
CA GLY A 79 12.77 4.27 -16.49
C GLY A 79 13.59 5.24 -15.64
N GLU A 80 12.94 6.25 -15.12
CA GLU A 80 13.53 7.32 -14.31
C GLU A 80 12.86 7.37 -12.95
N VAL A 81 13.66 7.69 -11.90
CA VAL A 81 13.16 8.06 -10.59
C VAL A 81 13.45 9.54 -10.37
N MET A 82 12.42 10.34 -10.31
CA MET A 82 12.52 11.77 -9.97
C MET A 82 12.41 11.96 -8.47
N LEU A 83 13.33 12.73 -7.89
CA LEU A 83 13.43 13.00 -6.46
C LEU A 83 13.29 14.49 -6.18
N TRP A 84 12.22 14.86 -5.48
CA TRP A 84 12.02 16.23 -5.01
C TRP A 84 12.31 16.33 -3.51
N ARG A 85 13.03 17.40 -3.16
CA ARG A 85 13.14 17.85 -1.77
C ARG A 85 12.00 18.82 -1.48
N LEU A 86 11.24 18.53 -0.43
CA LEU A 86 10.06 19.29 -0.05
C LEU A 86 10.43 20.24 1.10
N SER A 87 10.92 21.42 0.75
CA SER A 87 11.17 22.50 1.73
C SER A 87 9.89 23.26 2.05
N ALA A 88 9.95 24.12 3.07
CA ALA A 88 8.81 24.98 3.44
C ALA A 88 8.46 26.01 2.35
N ASP A 89 9.44 26.44 1.55
CA ASP A 89 9.26 27.51 0.58
C ASP A 89 8.78 27.00 -0.79
N SER A 90 9.37 25.93 -1.28
CA SER A 90 8.96 25.31 -2.55
C SER A 90 9.56 23.90 -2.72
N PRO A 91 8.87 22.97 -3.41
CA PRO A 91 9.46 21.71 -3.85
C PRO A 91 10.57 21.96 -4.87
N GLU A 92 11.69 21.26 -4.74
CA GLU A 92 12.84 21.35 -5.65
C GLU A 92 13.17 19.95 -6.19
N LEU A 93 13.27 19.80 -7.53
CA LEU A 93 13.79 18.58 -8.15
C LEU A 93 15.29 18.53 -7.93
N VAL A 94 15.73 17.61 -7.08
CA VAL A 94 17.15 17.49 -6.69
C VAL A 94 17.90 16.52 -7.58
N GLU A 95 17.26 15.41 -7.95
CA GLU A 95 17.91 14.32 -8.67
C GLU A 95 16.93 13.61 -9.61
N THR A 96 17.46 13.08 -10.71
CA THR A 96 16.76 12.15 -11.61
C THR A 96 17.67 10.96 -11.86
N LEU A 97 17.33 9.82 -11.27
CA LEU A 97 18.07 8.58 -11.41
C LEU A 97 17.56 7.84 -12.67
N THR A 98 18.45 7.60 -13.64
CA THR A 98 18.11 6.97 -14.92
C THR A 98 18.68 5.55 -15.01
N TRP A 99 17.84 4.59 -15.36
CA TRP A 99 18.19 3.18 -15.53
C TRP A 99 17.80 2.65 -16.93
N GLY A 100 18.05 3.45 -17.95
CA GLY A 100 17.73 3.12 -19.34
C GLY A 100 16.23 3.09 -19.60
N SER A 101 15.73 2.06 -20.30
CA SER A 101 14.30 1.90 -20.63
C SER A 101 13.56 0.90 -19.70
N ALA A 102 14.13 0.54 -18.58
CA ALA A 102 13.48 -0.38 -17.66
C ALA A 102 12.35 0.31 -16.90
N TRP A 103 11.15 -0.21 -17.01
CA TRP A 103 10.00 0.29 -16.25
C TRP A 103 10.24 0.15 -14.76
N ILE A 104 10.03 1.24 -14.01
CA ILE A 104 10.15 1.31 -12.55
C ILE A 104 8.73 1.47 -12.00
N ASP A 105 8.14 0.38 -11.58
CA ASP A 105 6.76 0.31 -11.11
C ASP A 105 6.64 -0.02 -9.62
N ARG A 106 7.76 -0.16 -8.95
CA ARG A 106 7.85 -0.39 -7.50
C ARG A 106 8.89 0.51 -6.89
N LEU A 107 8.48 1.32 -5.95
CA LEU A 107 9.37 2.06 -5.07
C LEU A 107 8.78 2.15 -3.67
N GLN A 108 9.64 2.17 -2.67
CA GLN A 108 9.22 2.39 -1.29
C GLN A 108 10.36 3.04 -0.48
N TRP A 109 10.00 4.04 0.28
CA TRP A 109 10.91 4.65 1.23
C TRP A 109 11.03 3.79 2.50
N HIS A 110 12.24 3.75 3.04
CA HIS A 110 12.48 3.21 4.38
C HIS A 110 11.72 4.04 5.42
N PRO A 111 11.07 3.41 6.43
CA PRO A 111 10.20 4.13 7.37
C PRO A 111 10.91 5.20 8.21
N HIS A 112 12.22 5.04 8.49
CA HIS A 112 12.96 5.88 9.44
C HIS A 112 14.23 6.53 8.87
N GLN A 113 14.68 6.12 7.69
CA GLN A 113 15.87 6.67 7.04
C GLN A 113 15.50 7.24 5.67
N PRO A 114 16.22 8.22 5.14
CA PRO A 114 15.97 8.74 3.80
C PRO A 114 16.50 7.80 2.71
N TRP A 115 16.20 6.50 2.82
CA TRP A 115 16.59 5.47 1.87
C TRP A 115 15.41 5.06 1.01
N LEU A 116 15.61 5.09 -0.29
CA LEU A 116 14.63 4.68 -1.29
C LEU A 116 15.02 3.34 -1.88
N ALA A 117 14.16 2.33 -1.76
CA ALA A 117 14.24 1.10 -2.52
C ALA A 117 13.36 1.19 -3.76
N TYR A 118 13.88 0.84 -4.93
CA TYR A 118 13.12 0.79 -6.17
C TYR A 118 13.61 -0.33 -7.08
N ASN A 119 12.69 -0.86 -7.90
CA ASN A 119 13.03 -1.92 -8.84
C ASN A 119 13.62 -1.38 -10.13
N CYS A 120 14.49 -2.17 -10.74
CA CYS A 120 14.97 -2.00 -12.09
C CYS A 120 15.15 -3.39 -12.73
N GLY A 121 14.10 -3.89 -13.37
CA GLY A 121 14.09 -5.24 -13.93
C GLY A 121 14.32 -6.31 -12.87
N LYS A 122 15.51 -6.94 -12.89
CA LYS A 122 15.90 -8.00 -11.94
C LYS A 122 16.69 -7.47 -10.74
N THR A 123 16.82 -6.18 -10.58
CA THR A 123 17.57 -5.60 -9.46
C THR A 123 16.68 -4.72 -8.61
N VAL A 124 17.04 -4.58 -7.34
CA VAL A 124 16.54 -3.52 -6.46
C VAL A 124 17.71 -2.62 -6.10
N GLN A 125 17.52 -1.33 -6.30
CA GLN A 125 18.47 -0.30 -5.90
C GLN A 125 18.05 0.27 -4.55
N ILE A 126 19.01 0.47 -3.67
CA ILE A 126 18.83 1.18 -2.39
C ILE A 126 19.59 2.49 -2.48
N TRP A 127 18.88 3.60 -2.53
CA TRP A 127 19.43 4.95 -2.70
C TRP A 127 19.29 5.76 -1.41
N ALA A 128 20.41 6.35 -0.94
CA ALA A 128 20.39 7.27 0.18
C ALA A 128 20.23 8.71 -0.34
N ALA A 129 19.05 9.30 -0.14
CA ALA A 129 18.71 10.60 -0.69
C ALA A 129 19.47 11.76 -0.03
N ASP A 130 19.88 11.61 1.22
CA ASP A 130 20.67 12.58 1.97
C ASP A 130 22.17 12.57 1.60
N GLN A 131 22.66 11.43 1.08
CA GLN A 131 24.05 11.23 0.69
C GLN A 131 24.26 11.35 -0.83
N GLY A 132 23.18 11.16 -1.60
CA GLY A 132 23.23 11.18 -3.06
C GLY A 132 23.98 9.98 -3.65
N GLU A 133 23.92 8.81 -2.99
CA GLU A 133 24.62 7.61 -3.44
C GLU A 133 23.80 6.32 -3.30
N THR A 134 24.16 5.32 -4.09
CA THR A 134 23.61 3.97 -3.97
C THR A 134 24.27 3.21 -2.83
N LEU A 135 23.49 2.82 -1.81
CA LEU A 135 23.98 2.03 -0.69
C LEU A 135 24.14 0.55 -1.05
N ALA A 136 23.23 0.01 -1.86
CA ALA A 136 23.26 -1.39 -2.26
C ALA A 136 22.51 -1.61 -3.57
N THR A 137 22.91 -2.66 -4.29
CA THR A 137 22.22 -3.23 -5.43
C THR A 137 21.96 -4.70 -5.13
N LEU A 138 20.67 -5.08 -5.07
CA LEU A 138 20.27 -6.45 -4.85
C LEU A 138 19.97 -7.11 -6.19
N GLU A 139 20.67 -8.18 -6.51
CA GLU A 139 20.45 -8.95 -7.74
C GLU A 139 19.52 -10.13 -7.47
N LEU A 140 18.47 -10.25 -8.26
CA LEU A 140 17.49 -11.33 -8.19
C LEU A 140 17.55 -12.21 -9.45
N SER A 141 17.07 -13.44 -9.32
CA SER A 141 17.03 -14.41 -10.43
C SER A 141 16.03 -14.02 -11.54
N ALA A 142 15.04 -13.17 -11.21
CA ALA A 142 13.99 -12.75 -12.12
C ALA A 142 13.53 -11.31 -11.82
N ASN A 143 12.62 -10.78 -12.65
CA ASN A 143 12.08 -9.45 -12.47
C ASN A 143 11.36 -9.34 -11.12
N VAL A 144 11.63 -8.25 -10.43
CA VAL A 144 10.96 -7.87 -9.18
C VAL A 144 9.47 -7.71 -9.44
N GLN A 145 8.65 -8.30 -8.58
CA GLN A 145 7.19 -8.18 -8.64
C GLN A 145 6.65 -7.21 -7.60
N ASP A 146 7.24 -7.22 -6.40
CA ASP A 146 6.93 -6.26 -5.35
C ASP A 146 8.06 -6.19 -4.32
N LEU A 147 8.07 -5.13 -3.54
CA LEU A 147 9.03 -4.92 -2.45
C LEU A 147 8.36 -4.20 -1.27
N GLY A 148 8.85 -4.44 -0.07
CA GLY A 148 8.28 -3.85 1.15
C GLY A 148 9.24 -3.81 2.31
N TRP A 149 9.42 -2.63 2.91
CA TRP A 149 10.16 -2.47 4.16
C TRP A 149 9.34 -3.00 5.34
N SER A 150 10.00 -3.66 6.29
CA SER A 150 9.39 -3.93 7.59
C SER A 150 9.14 -2.59 8.33
N PRO A 151 8.08 -2.50 9.16
CA PRO A 151 7.74 -1.25 9.84
C PRO A 151 8.84 -0.71 10.76
N ASP A 152 9.68 -1.60 11.33
CA ASP A 152 10.84 -1.23 12.13
C ASP A 152 12.07 -0.81 11.28
N GLY A 153 11.98 -0.91 9.96
CA GLY A 153 13.03 -0.57 9.01
C GLY A 153 14.22 -1.54 9.00
N THR A 154 14.17 -2.63 9.75
CA THR A 154 15.33 -3.54 9.84
C THR A 154 15.45 -4.51 8.69
N HIS A 155 14.38 -4.67 7.89
CA HIS A 155 14.33 -5.63 6.78
C HIS A 155 13.64 -5.07 5.54
N LEU A 156 14.08 -5.55 4.38
CA LEU A 156 13.44 -5.36 3.10
C LEU A 156 13.03 -6.72 2.53
N ALA A 157 11.74 -6.92 2.31
CA ALA A 157 11.21 -8.08 1.59
C ALA A 157 11.10 -7.75 0.10
N VAL A 158 11.55 -8.65 -0.76
CA VAL A 158 11.48 -8.51 -2.23
C VAL A 158 10.95 -9.80 -2.82
N SER A 159 9.93 -9.73 -3.65
CA SER A 159 9.40 -10.88 -4.41
C SER A 159 9.88 -10.88 -5.86
N ALA A 160 10.30 -12.05 -6.30
CA ALA A 160 10.66 -12.32 -7.69
C ALA A 160 10.29 -13.77 -8.03
N GLN A 161 9.45 -13.97 -9.05
CA GLN A 161 8.89 -15.29 -9.38
C GLN A 161 8.25 -15.97 -8.15
N GLN A 162 8.61 -17.24 -7.89
CA GLN A 162 8.09 -18.07 -6.80
C GLN A 162 8.93 -17.95 -5.52
N ARG A 163 9.50 -16.79 -5.25
CA ARG A 163 10.39 -16.57 -4.11
C ARG A 163 10.23 -15.19 -3.52
N VAL A 164 10.20 -15.12 -2.21
CA VAL A 164 10.38 -13.89 -1.44
C VAL A 164 11.72 -13.97 -0.73
N GLN A 165 12.56 -12.96 -0.93
CA GLN A 165 13.82 -12.81 -0.22
C GLN A 165 13.70 -11.67 0.79
N ILE A 166 14.17 -11.90 2.01
CA ILE A 166 14.16 -10.91 3.08
C ILE A 166 15.60 -10.56 3.42
N TRP A 167 15.92 -9.29 3.25
CA TRP A 167 17.25 -8.74 3.41
C TRP A 167 17.31 -7.92 4.69
N GLU A 168 18.39 -8.11 5.47
CA GLU A 168 18.66 -7.29 6.65
C GLU A 168 19.40 -6.00 6.25
N THR A 169 18.93 -4.83 6.73
CA THR A 169 19.50 -3.53 6.37
C THR A 169 20.94 -3.31 6.83
N SER A 170 21.38 -4.06 7.82
CA SER A 170 22.77 -4.07 8.26
C SER A 170 23.72 -4.87 7.35
N ARG A 171 23.18 -5.70 6.43
CA ARG A 171 23.98 -6.60 5.58
C ARG A 171 23.30 -6.90 4.23
N TRP A 172 23.71 -6.20 3.20
CA TRP A 172 23.18 -6.34 1.84
C TRP A 172 23.82 -7.43 0.97
N SER A 173 24.82 -8.19 1.50
CA SER A 173 25.57 -9.16 0.71
C SER A 173 24.81 -10.45 0.35
N SER A 174 23.78 -10.80 1.12
CA SER A 174 22.92 -11.96 0.89
C SER A 174 21.63 -11.83 1.66
N PRO A 175 20.51 -12.41 1.18
CA PRO A 175 19.27 -12.42 1.95
C PRO A 175 19.46 -13.18 3.27
N GLN A 176 18.81 -12.71 4.32
CA GLN A 176 18.78 -13.38 5.61
C GLN A 176 17.84 -14.60 5.56
N TYR A 177 16.74 -14.49 4.81
CA TYR A 177 15.75 -15.54 4.68
C TYR A 177 15.21 -15.60 3.25
N GLU A 178 14.95 -16.82 2.79
CA GLU A 178 14.29 -17.08 1.52
C GLU A 178 13.03 -17.90 1.75
N TRP A 179 11.91 -17.37 1.32
CA TRP A 179 10.62 -18.02 1.35
C TRP A 179 10.26 -18.51 -0.04
N ALA A 180 10.28 -19.83 -0.24
CA ALA A 180 9.83 -20.46 -1.48
C ALA A 180 8.30 -20.50 -1.52
N LEU A 181 7.72 -20.03 -2.62
CA LEU A 181 6.29 -19.99 -2.87
C LEU A 181 5.92 -21.05 -3.93
N GLN A 182 4.67 -21.53 -3.91
CA GLN A 182 4.16 -22.44 -4.95
C GLN A 182 3.84 -21.70 -6.25
N ALA A 183 3.43 -20.43 -6.16
CA ALA A 183 3.16 -19.56 -7.29
C ALA A 183 3.85 -18.20 -7.10
N ALA A 184 4.01 -17.43 -8.18
CA ALA A 184 4.67 -16.14 -8.11
C ALA A 184 3.86 -15.14 -7.25
N SER A 185 4.55 -14.42 -6.37
CA SER A 185 4.00 -13.33 -5.57
C SER A 185 3.78 -12.09 -6.44
N ARG A 186 2.67 -11.40 -6.25
CA ARG A 186 2.36 -10.13 -6.93
C ARG A 186 2.33 -8.95 -5.99
N VAL A 187 1.95 -9.18 -4.73
CA VAL A 187 1.80 -8.14 -3.71
C VAL A 187 2.40 -8.65 -2.41
N LEU A 188 3.24 -7.85 -1.80
CA LEU A 188 3.79 -8.07 -0.48
C LEU A 188 3.29 -7.00 0.47
N LYS A 189 2.83 -7.39 1.66
CA LYS A 189 2.44 -6.45 2.71
C LYS A 189 2.90 -6.94 4.08
N TRP A 190 3.73 -6.16 4.73
CA TRP A 190 4.01 -6.32 6.15
C TRP A 190 2.81 -5.89 6.97
N SER A 191 2.52 -6.61 8.05
CA SER A 191 1.58 -6.12 9.06
C SER A 191 2.16 -4.90 9.81
N PRO A 192 1.32 -3.98 10.31
CA PRO A 192 1.78 -2.73 10.93
C PRO A 192 2.76 -2.94 12.10
N GLU A 193 2.59 -4.00 12.88
CA GLU A 193 3.46 -4.39 13.98
C GLU A 193 4.71 -5.18 13.54
N GLY A 194 4.83 -5.50 12.23
CA GLY A 194 5.95 -6.24 11.66
C GLY A 194 6.02 -7.73 12.03
N ALA A 195 4.95 -8.27 12.65
CA ALA A 195 4.91 -9.68 13.05
C ALA A 195 4.63 -10.64 11.90
N TYR A 196 3.97 -10.16 10.84
CA TYR A 196 3.54 -10.96 9.70
C TYR A 196 3.95 -10.31 8.38
N LEU A 197 4.24 -11.16 7.38
CA LEU A 197 4.40 -10.76 5.98
C LEU A 197 3.41 -11.56 5.14
N ALA A 198 2.48 -10.89 4.46
CA ALA A 198 1.55 -11.50 3.52
C ALA A 198 2.06 -11.40 2.08
N SER A 199 1.83 -12.45 1.31
CA SER A 199 2.15 -12.56 -0.12
C SER A 199 0.91 -12.97 -0.89
N ALA A 200 0.40 -12.10 -1.77
CA ALA A 200 -0.66 -12.47 -2.71
C ALA A 200 -0.08 -13.17 -3.93
N ASN A 201 -0.53 -14.39 -4.20
CA ASN A 201 0.05 -15.27 -5.19
C ASN A 201 -0.81 -15.39 -6.46
N GLN A 202 -0.17 -15.77 -7.58
CA GLN A 202 -0.86 -15.90 -8.88
C GLN A 202 -1.84 -17.08 -8.96
N ASP A 203 -1.75 -18.04 -8.04
CA ASP A 203 -2.65 -19.18 -7.92
C ASP A 203 -3.93 -18.91 -7.11
N ASN A 204 -4.23 -17.63 -6.87
CA ASN A 204 -5.35 -17.18 -6.06
C ASN A 204 -5.24 -17.61 -4.59
N SER A 205 -4.04 -17.69 -4.07
CA SER A 205 -3.77 -17.91 -2.65
C SER A 205 -3.08 -16.71 -2.02
N VAL A 206 -3.12 -16.64 -0.69
CA VAL A 206 -2.30 -15.72 0.09
C VAL A 206 -1.45 -16.53 1.06
N GLY A 207 -0.14 -16.40 0.95
CA GLY A 207 0.77 -16.91 1.94
C GLY A 207 0.93 -15.90 3.07
N VAL A 208 0.97 -16.36 4.32
CA VAL A 208 1.27 -15.51 5.49
C VAL A 208 2.41 -16.11 6.28
N LEU A 209 3.53 -15.40 6.31
CA LEU A 209 4.71 -15.75 7.07
C LEU A 209 4.65 -15.08 8.44
N THR A 210 4.77 -15.84 9.53
CA THR A 210 4.94 -15.32 10.88
C THR A 210 6.41 -14.95 11.08
N TRP A 211 6.73 -13.66 10.91
CA TRP A 211 8.11 -13.20 10.88
C TRP A 211 8.83 -13.33 12.24
N ASN A 212 8.13 -13.11 13.34
CA ASN A 212 8.72 -13.25 14.67
C ASN A 212 9.28 -14.65 14.93
N ASN A 213 8.63 -15.69 14.40
CA ASN A 213 9.10 -17.07 14.52
C ASN A 213 10.37 -17.27 13.70
N VAL A 214 10.39 -16.78 12.46
CA VAL A 214 11.53 -16.88 11.55
C VAL A 214 12.75 -16.11 12.07
N ARG A 215 12.54 -14.91 12.58
CA ARG A 215 13.60 -14.06 13.15
C ARG A 215 14.28 -14.69 14.36
N ALA A 216 13.57 -15.51 15.14
CA ALA A 216 14.10 -16.19 16.31
C ALA A 216 14.90 -17.46 15.95
N LEU A 217 14.78 -18.00 14.73
CA LEU A 217 15.45 -19.23 14.31
C LEU A 217 16.93 -18.96 14.04
N LYS A 218 17.79 -19.81 14.60
CA LYS A 218 19.18 -19.92 14.12
C LYS A 218 19.15 -20.58 12.74
N PRO A 219 20.08 -20.21 11.80
CA PRO A 219 20.07 -20.71 10.41
C PRO A 219 20.07 -22.25 10.24
N SER A 220 20.33 -22.98 11.32
CA SER A 220 20.43 -24.45 11.31
C SER A 220 19.20 -25.22 11.80
N SER A 221 18.09 -24.56 12.16
CA SER A 221 16.95 -25.19 12.84
C SER A 221 15.56 -24.90 12.20
N ALA A 222 15.50 -24.68 10.90
CA ALA A 222 14.21 -24.57 10.19
C ALA A 222 13.47 -25.91 10.25
N HIS A 223 12.67 -26.11 11.30
CA HIS A 223 11.82 -27.28 11.45
C HIS A 223 10.36 -26.96 11.15
N GLN A 224 9.59 -27.95 10.81
CA GLN A 224 8.23 -28.03 10.29
C GLN A 224 7.13 -27.20 11.02
N ALA A 225 7.44 -26.58 12.18
CA ALA A 225 6.51 -25.78 12.97
C ALA A 225 6.31 -24.32 12.48
N ASP A 226 7.17 -23.86 11.55
CA ASP A 226 7.20 -22.46 11.11
C ASP A 226 6.86 -22.31 9.61
N LEU A 227 6.08 -23.23 9.06
CA LEU A 227 5.61 -23.10 7.68
C LEU A 227 4.63 -21.92 7.58
N PRO A 228 4.77 -21.07 6.54
CA PRO A 228 3.81 -20.02 6.29
C PRO A 228 2.39 -20.55 6.15
N ALA A 229 1.42 -19.88 6.74
CA ALA A 229 0.02 -20.20 6.54
C ALA A 229 -0.36 -19.96 5.07
N LEU A 230 -1.19 -20.85 4.50
CA LEU A 230 -1.73 -20.70 3.16
C LEU A 230 -3.23 -20.44 3.25
N LEU A 231 -3.65 -19.23 2.93
CA LEU A 231 -5.04 -18.81 2.82
C LEU A 231 -5.50 -19.10 1.39
N ALA A 232 -6.34 -20.10 1.22
CA ALA A 232 -6.77 -20.61 -0.07
C ALA A 232 -8.31 -20.58 -0.21
N GLY A 233 -8.81 -20.93 -1.40
CA GLY A 233 -10.25 -20.91 -1.68
C GLY A 233 -10.79 -19.55 -2.15
N LEU A 234 -9.90 -18.61 -2.48
CA LEU A 234 -10.29 -17.32 -3.01
C LEU A 234 -10.92 -17.46 -4.41
N PRO A 235 -12.02 -16.73 -4.70
CA PRO A 235 -12.79 -16.89 -5.94
C PRO A 235 -12.07 -16.38 -7.20
N GLY A 236 -10.93 -15.71 -7.06
CA GLY A 236 -10.20 -15.17 -8.18
C GLY A 236 -8.83 -14.62 -7.79
N LYS A 237 -8.18 -13.95 -8.74
CA LYS A 237 -6.87 -13.33 -8.52
C LYS A 237 -6.93 -12.29 -7.41
N VAL A 238 -5.98 -12.38 -6.50
CA VAL A 238 -5.76 -11.34 -5.49
C VAL A 238 -5.11 -10.14 -6.16
N ARG A 239 -5.73 -8.98 -6.02
CA ARG A 239 -5.23 -7.72 -6.59
C ARG A 239 -4.51 -6.87 -5.55
N GLN A 240 -5.04 -6.83 -4.33
CA GLN A 240 -4.53 -5.99 -3.26
C GLN A 240 -4.71 -6.67 -1.90
N LEU A 241 -3.83 -6.30 -0.97
CA LEU A 241 -3.85 -6.72 0.44
C LEU A 241 -3.81 -5.49 1.34
N ALA A 242 -4.54 -5.51 2.43
CA ALA A 242 -4.47 -4.50 3.47
C ALA A 242 -4.53 -5.14 4.86
N TRP A 243 -3.58 -4.80 5.73
CA TRP A 243 -3.62 -5.15 7.15
C TRP A 243 -4.36 -4.08 7.93
N ALA A 244 -5.17 -4.47 8.91
CA ALA A 244 -5.75 -3.52 9.84
C ALA A 244 -4.67 -3.05 10.85
N ASP A 245 -4.64 -1.73 11.08
CA ASP A 245 -3.81 -1.10 12.11
C ASP A 245 -4.72 -0.68 13.28
N ILE A 246 -4.98 -1.62 14.19
CA ILE A 246 -5.86 -1.37 15.33
C ILE A 246 -5.02 -1.40 16.61
N PRO A 247 -4.97 -0.31 17.39
CA PRO A 247 -4.13 -0.22 18.56
C PRO A 247 -4.73 -1.02 19.73
N ASP A 248 -4.49 -2.32 19.77
CA ASP A 248 -4.81 -3.19 20.89
C ASP A 248 -3.87 -4.40 20.83
N VAL A 249 -3.02 -4.52 21.85
CA VAL A 249 -1.92 -5.51 21.88
C VAL A 249 -2.43 -6.95 21.87
N ASP A 250 -3.68 -7.17 22.33
CA ASP A 250 -4.27 -8.51 22.42
C ASP A 250 -5.17 -8.88 21.23
N ARG A 251 -5.29 -8.00 20.21
CA ARG A 251 -6.15 -8.29 19.06
C ARG A 251 -5.46 -9.15 18.02
N SER A 252 -6.25 -10.09 17.51
CA SER A 252 -5.85 -10.95 16.40
C SER A 252 -5.59 -10.13 15.13
N PRO A 253 -4.54 -10.44 14.34
CA PRO A 253 -4.26 -9.74 13.09
C PRO A 253 -5.42 -9.93 12.11
N ILE A 254 -5.81 -8.84 11.45
CA ILE A 254 -6.88 -8.83 10.44
C ILE A 254 -6.29 -8.43 9.10
N LEU A 255 -6.55 -9.24 8.07
CA LEU A 255 -6.10 -9.01 6.69
C LEU A 255 -7.31 -8.93 5.75
N ALA A 256 -7.40 -7.87 4.97
CA ALA A 256 -8.32 -7.75 3.85
C ALA A 256 -7.64 -8.16 2.54
N THR A 257 -8.36 -8.91 1.72
CA THR A 257 -7.89 -9.43 0.43
C THR A 257 -8.89 -9.05 -0.66
N ALA A 258 -8.50 -8.18 -1.58
CA ALA A 258 -9.34 -7.81 -2.73
C ALA A 258 -9.23 -8.86 -3.84
N THR A 259 -10.36 -9.43 -4.26
CA THR A 259 -10.42 -10.43 -5.31
C THR A 259 -11.72 -10.30 -6.11
N ARG A 260 -11.66 -10.17 -7.44
CA ARG A 260 -12.84 -9.88 -8.28
C ARG A 260 -13.68 -8.74 -7.68
N ASN A 261 -14.97 -8.99 -7.42
CA ASN A 261 -15.92 -8.06 -6.81
C ASN A 261 -16.12 -8.29 -5.29
N LEU A 262 -15.26 -9.09 -4.66
CA LEU A 262 -15.34 -9.46 -3.24
C LEU A 262 -14.12 -8.97 -2.47
N VAL A 263 -14.32 -8.54 -1.23
CA VAL A 263 -13.26 -8.50 -0.23
C VAL A 263 -13.40 -9.72 0.66
N VAL A 264 -12.35 -10.53 0.74
CA VAL A 264 -12.27 -11.62 1.71
C VAL A 264 -11.49 -11.13 2.91
N MET A 265 -12.13 -11.15 4.05
CA MET A 265 -11.54 -10.79 5.33
C MET A 265 -11.00 -12.02 6.02
N TRP A 266 -9.85 -11.89 6.66
CA TRP A 266 -9.19 -12.95 7.41
C TRP A 266 -8.83 -12.46 8.80
N ILE A 267 -9.04 -13.31 9.81
CA ILE A 267 -8.63 -13.08 11.20
C ILE A 267 -7.93 -14.33 11.73
N LEU A 268 -6.84 -14.15 12.43
CA LEU A 268 -6.16 -15.25 13.11
C LEU A 268 -6.72 -15.39 14.53
N ILE A 269 -7.49 -16.46 14.77
CA ILE A 269 -8.01 -16.77 16.09
C ILE A 269 -7.04 -17.75 16.77
N PRO A 270 -6.57 -17.46 18.00
CA PRO A 270 -5.74 -18.40 18.74
C PRO A 270 -6.38 -19.79 18.81
N GLU A 271 -5.60 -20.84 18.55
CA GLU A 271 -6.01 -22.27 18.55
C GLU A 271 -6.92 -22.71 17.40
N GLU A 272 -7.68 -21.80 16.76
CA GLU A 272 -8.56 -22.10 15.62
C GLU A 272 -7.89 -21.84 14.27
N GLY A 273 -6.85 -20.99 14.24
CA GLY A 273 -6.17 -20.58 13.02
C GLY A 273 -6.89 -19.46 12.25
N TRP A 274 -6.59 -19.32 10.96
CA TRP A 274 -7.16 -18.29 10.12
C TRP A 274 -8.62 -18.60 9.77
N GLN A 275 -9.52 -17.69 10.16
CA GLN A 275 -10.94 -17.69 9.83
C GLN A 275 -11.23 -16.60 8.79
N SER A 276 -12.29 -16.77 7.98
CA SER A 276 -12.62 -15.80 6.93
C SER A 276 -14.12 -15.52 6.83
N TRP A 277 -14.44 -14.29 6.35
CA TRP A 277 -15.78 -13.89 5.94
C TRP A 277 -15.71 -13.01 4.69
N LEU A 278 -16.86 -12.81 4.04
CA LEU A 278 -16.96 -12.13 2.75
C LEU A 278 -17.67 -10.78 2.91
N LEU A 279 -17.16 -9.76 2.21
CA LEU A 279 -17.87 -8.51 1.96
C LEU A 279 -18.25 -8.49 0.47
N ASP A 280 -19.54 -8.64 0.20
CA ASP A 280 -20.10 -8.83 -1.15
C ASP A 280 -21.17 -7.78 -1.44
N LEU A 281 -20.77 -6.61 -1.93
CA LEU A 281 -21.69 -5.55 -2.40
C LEU A 281 -21.21 -4.87 -3.68
N HIS A 282 -19.94 -5.01 -4.05
CA HIS A 282 -19.45 -4.47 -5.31
C HIS A 282 -19.98 -5.26 -6.50
N GLN A 283 -20.29 -4.55 -7.57
CA GLN A 283 -20.85 -5.15 -8.80
C GLN A 283 -19.74 -5.47 -9.83
N ASP A 284 -18.55 -4.89 -9.67
CA ASP A 284 -17.42 -5.09 -10.58
C ASP A 284 -16.11 -5.25 -9.78
N THR A 285 -15.00 -5.35 -10.51
CA THR A 285 -13.68 -5.64 -9.96
C THR A 285 -13.24 -4.62 -8.91
N ILE A 286 -12.86 -5.12 -7.74
CA ILE A 286 -12.22 -4.30 -6.70
C ILE A 286 -10.76 -4.09 -7.10
N LEU A 287 -10.36 -2.82 -7.19
CA LEU A 287 -9.01 -2.41 -7.57
C LEU A 287 -8.13 -2.14 -6.37
N ASP A 288 -8.71 -1.60 -5.28
CA ASP A 288 -7.94 -1.23 -4.10
C ASP A 288 -8.73 -1.39 -2.81
N VAL A 289 -8.02 -1.64 -1.72
CA VAL A 289 -8.56 -1.73 -0.36
C VAL A 289 -7.56 -1.13 0.62
N ALA A 290 -8.06 -0.34 1.58
CA ALA A 290 -7.22 0.22 2.63
C ALA A 290 -8.00 0.40 3.93
N PHE A 291 -7.37 0.05 5.05
CA PHE A 291 -7.90 0.40 6.35
C PHE A 291 -7.56 1.86 6.72
N GLN A 292 -8.50 2.52 7.33
CA GLN A 292 -8.23 3.77 8.02
C GLN A 292 -7.25 3.50 9.16
N PRO A 293 -6.16 4.28 9.29
CA PRO A 293 -5.19 4.10 10.38
C PRO A 293 -5.86 4.12 11.75
N GLN A 294 -5.41 3.21 12.63
CA GLN A 294 -5.84 3.09 14.03
C GLN A 294 -7.33 2.76 14.24
N THR A 295 -8.03 2.34 13.20
CA THR A 295 -9.44 1.93 13.30
C THR A 295 -9.71 0.65 12.51
N GLY A 296 -10.88 0.06 12.70
CA GLY A 296 -11.36 -1.07 11.90
C GLY A 296 -12.17 -0.64 10.67
N LEU A 297 -12.19 0.65 10.29
CA LEU A 297 -12.89 1.12 9.11
C LEU A 297 -12.10 0.73 7.85
N LEU A 298 -12.71 -0.06 6.98
CA LEU A 298 -12.15 -0.44 5.69
C LEU A 298 -12.79 0.37 4.57
N ALA A 299 -11.99 0.87 3.65
CA ALA A 299 -12.44 1.38 2.36
C ALA A 299 -12.12 0.35 1.26
N SER A 300 -13.09 0.02 0.41
CA SER A 300 -12.90 -0.79 -0.80
C SER A 300 -13.36 -0.01 -2.02
N LEU A 301 -12.55 -0.01 -3.08
CA LEU A 301 -12.73 0.75 -4.30
C LEU A 301 -12.89 -0.19 -5.49
N SER A 302 -13.84 0.09 -6.38
CA SER A 302 -14.16 -0.79 -7.51
C SER A 302 -14.34 -0.04 -8.83
N GLU A 303 -14.19 -0.78 -9.93
CA GLU A 303 -14.53 -0.36 -11.30
C GLU A 303 -16.03 -0.05 -11.46
N ASP A 304 -16.91 -0.46 -10.51
CA ASP A 304 -18.33 -0.09 -10.50
C ASP A 304 -18.59 1.40 -10.18
N GLY A 305 -17.55 2.20 -10.01
CA GLY A 305 -17.62 3.64 -9.72
C GLY A 305 -17.96 3.97 -8.28
N CYS A 306 -17.86 3.01 -7.36
CA CYS A 306 -18.15 3.18 -5.95
C CYS A 306 -16.93 2.92 -5.07
N ILE A 307 -16.87 3.65 -3.95
CA ILE A 307 -16.07 3.28 -2.79
C ILE A 307 -17.04 2.93 -1.67
N LEU A 308 -16.88 1.76 -1.07
CA LEU A 308 -17.67 1.33 0.08
C LEU A 308 -16.84 1.48 1.35
N LEU A 309 -17.43 2.08 2.37
CA LEU A 309 -16.87 2.17 3.72
C LEU A 309 -17.55 1.11 4.61
N TRP A 310 -16.75 0.27 5.25
CA TRP A 310 -17.20 -0.87 6.06
C TRP A 310 -16.77 -0.67 7.51
N GLN A 311 -17.70 -0.59 8.43
CA GLN A 311 -17.40 -0.57 9.85
C GLN A 311 -17.04 -1.97 10.32
N ALA A 312 -15.97 -2.08 11.09
CA ALA A 312 -15.45 -3.35 11.58
C ALA A 312 -15.16 -4.38 10.47
N ALA A 313 -15.05 -3.91 9.21
CA ALA A 313 -14.98 -4.78 8.05
C ALA A 313 -16.13 -5.83 7.98
N ILE A 314 -17.34 -5.46 8.43
CA ILE A 314 -18.54 -6.31 8.41
C ILE A 314 -19.71 -5.55 7.79
N GLU A 315 -20.03 -4.36 8.30
CA GLU A 315 -21.24 -3.62 7.92
C GLU A 315 -20.93 -2.48 6.95
N PRO A 316 -21.64 -2.38 5.80
CA PRO A 316 -21.49 -1.24 4.91
C PRO A 316 -22.14 0.00 5.55
N MET A 317 -21.37 1.06 5.73
CA MET A 317 -21.81 2.29 6.36
C MET A 317 -22.11 3.40 5.38
N GLN A 318 -21.32 3.51 4.34
CA GLN A 318 -21.45 4.59 3.37
C GLN A 318 -20.94 4.18 2.00
N VAL A 319 -21.59 4.70 0.95
CA VAL A 319 -21.16 4.57 -0.44
C VAL A 319 -20.73 5.93 -0.94
N LEU A 320 -19.49 6.04 -1.43
CA LEU A 320 -18.94 7.25 -2.03
C LEU A 320 -18.94 7.09 -3.55
N LYS A 321 -19.29 8.15 -4.24
CA LYS A 321 -19.31 8.24 -5.72
C LYS A 321 -18.66 9.55 -6.16
N GLY A 322 -18.31 9.64 -7.45
CA GLY A 322 -17.75 10.89 -7.99
C GLY A 322 -16.85 10.73 -9.20
N ALA A 323 -16.39 9.51 -9.50
CA ALA A 323 -15.70 9.19 -10.75
C ALA A 323 -16.67 8.44 -11.68
N GLN A 324 -17.01 9.04 -12.82
CA GLN A 324 -18.06 8.52 -13.72
C GLN A 324 -17.67 7.21 -14.41
N GLU A 325 -16.41 7.08 -14.80
CA GLU A 325 -15.85 5.88 -15.46
C GLU A 325 -15.18 4.93 -14.46
N GLY A 326 -15.38 5.16 -13.15
CA GLY A 326 -14.81 4.36 -12.08
C GLY A 326 -13.55 4.97 -11.45
N PHE A 327 -13.21 4.41 -10.30
CA PHE A 327 -12.02 4.78 -9.54
C PHE A 327 -10.84 3.88 -9.90
N SER A 328 -9.61 4.33 -9.58
CA SER A 328 -8.36 3.62 -9.89
C SER A 328 -7.53 3.26 -8.65
N CYS A 329 -7.47 4.16 -7.69
CA CYS A 329 -6.65 4.02 -6.48
C CYS A 329 -7.24 4.83 -5.32
N LEU A 330 -6.92 4.44 -4.10
CA LEU A 330 -7.34 5.14 -2.89
C LEU A 330 -6.21 5.18 -1.85
N THR A 331 -6.27 6.16 -0.96
CA THR A 331 -5.30 6.26 0.15
C THR A 331 -5.90 7.03 1.32
N TRP A 332 -5.68 6.52 2.54
CA TRP A 332 -6.01 7.24 3.77
C TRP A 332 -4.84 8.14 4.18
N HIS A 333 -5.17 9.31 4.70
CA HIS A 333 -4.20 10.15 5.42
C HIS A 333 -3.73 9.43 6.69
N SER A 334 -2.48 9.65 7.11
CA SER A 334 -1.87 8.99 8.27
C SER A 334 -2.63 9.19 9.59
N THR A 335 -3.36 10.31 9.74
CA THR A 335 -4.23 10.56 10.91
C THR A 335 -5.62 9.93 10.79
N GLY A 336 -5.94 9.32 9.63
CA GLY A 336 -7.28 8.82 9.34
C GLY A 336 -8.33 9.91 9.07
N GLU A 337 -7.95 11.20 9.03
CA GLU A 337 -8.90 12.32 8.84
C GLU A 337 -9.41 12.47 7.42
N TYR A 338 -8.58 12.08 6.43
CA TYR A 338 -8.91 12.25 5.02
C TYR A 338 -8.77 10.93 4.28
N LEU A 339 -9.70 10.71 3.35
CA LEU A 339 -9.62 9.69 2.32
C LEU A 339 -9.47 10.39 0.97
N ALA A 340 -8.50 9.99 0.16
CA ALA A 340 -8.36 10.44 -1.22
C ALA A 340 -8.54 9.28 -2.19
N ALA A 341 -9.17 9.53 -3.33
CA ALA A 341 -9.26 8.57 -4.43
C ALA A 341 -9.06 9.23 -5.79
N GLY A 342 -8.44 8.48 -6.69
CA GLY A 342 -8.24 8.84 -8.08
C GLY A 342 -9.24 8.14 -9.00
N GLY A 343 -9.63 8.79 -10.09
CA GLY A 343 -10.55 8.29 -11.09
C GLY A 343 -9.88 7.99 -12.43
N GLN A 344 -10.60 7.27 -13.27
CA GLN A 344 -10.13 6.82 -14.59
C GLN A 344 -10.10 7.96 -15.64
N GLN A 345 -10.76 9.09 -15.38
CA GLN A 345 -10.72 10.28 -16.24
C GLN A 345 -9.94 11.45 -15.59
N GLY A 346 -9.06 11.13 -14.67
CA GLY A 346 -8.19 12.12 -14.03
C GLY A 346 -8.81 12.77 -12.78
N GLU A 347 -10.00 12.36 -12.34
CA GLU A 347 -10.63 12.93 -11.16
C GLU A 347 -9.82 12.59 -9.91
N VAL A 348 -9.67 13.55 -9.02
CA VAL A 348 -9.13 13.38 -7.66
C VAL A 348 -10.15 13.93 -6.68
N LEU A 349 -10.61 13.07 -5.80
CA LEU A 349 -11.60 13.42 -4.77
C LEU A 349 -10.98 13.22 -3.39
N VAL A 350 -11.25 14.16 -2.50
CA VAL A 350 -10.81 14.10 -1.10
C VAL A 350 -12.02 14.28 -0.19
N TRP A 351 -12.24 13.32 0.68
CA TRP A 351 -13.26 13.36 1.73
C TRP A 351 -12.62 13.55 3.09
N SER A 352 -13.28 14.29 3.98
CA SER A 352 -12.90 14.40 5.38
C SER A 352 -13.83 13.61 6.28
N LEU A 353 -13.29 13.07 7.36
CA LEU A 353 -14.07 12.41 8.40
C LEU A 353 -14.95 13.44 9.13
N CYS A 354 -16.25 13.13 9.27
CA CYS A 354 -17.17 13.99 10.03
C CYS A 354 -16.80 13.97 11.53
N PRO A 355 -16.93 15.09 12.24
CA PRO A 355 -16.54 15.17 13.65
C PRO A 355 -17.17 14.09 14.54
N ASP A 356 -18.46 13.83 14.36
CA ASP A 356 -19.20 12.84 15.15
C ASP A 356 -18.87 11.39 14.76
N ALA A 357 -18.35 11.18 13.56
CA ALA A 357 -17.97 9.86 13.09
C ALA A 357 -16.79 9.27 13.89
N ARG A 358 -15.85 10.11 14.36
CA ARG A 358 -14.74 9.65 15.20
C ARG A 358 -15.22 8.96 16.47
N GLN A 359 -16.22 9.51 17.13
CA GLN A 359 -16.77 8.92 18.36
C GLN A 359 -17.45 7.58 18.09
N ARG A 360 -18.12 7.44 16.94
CA ARG A 360 -18.76 6.20 16.51
C ARG A 360 -17.77 5.10 16.18
N LEU A 361 -16.64 5.44 15.54
CA LEU A 361 -15.60 4.49 15.13
C LEU A 361 -14.73 3.99 16.29
N CYS A 362 -14.61 4.77 17.37
CA CYS A 362 -13.84 4.42 18.56
C CYS A 362 -14.63 3.56 19.56
N GLN A 363 -15.91 3.22 19.30
CA GLN A 363 -16.65 2.31 20.17
C GLN A 363 -16.13 0.88 20.04
N PRO A 364 -15.97 0.14 21.15
CA PRO A 364 -15.48 -1.24 21.08
C PRO A 364 -16.41 -2.10 20.23
N LEU A 365 -15.83 -2.92 19.38
CA LEU A 365 -16.53 -3.92 18.59
C LEU A 365 -17.02 -5.05 19.51
N GLU A 366 -18.20 -4.90 20.11
CA GLU A 366 -18.85 -5.97 20.88
C GLU A 366 -19.33 -7.16 20.00
N ALA A 367 -19.12 -7.11 18.70
CA ALA A 367 -19.74 -8.00 17.71
C ALA A 367 -18.86 -9.14 17.16
N LEU A 368 -17.66 -9.34 17.67
CA LEU A 368 -16.78 -10.44 17.24
C LEU A 368 -16.59 -11.54 18.30
N SER A 369 -17.50 -11.61 19.31
CA SER A 369 -17.52 -12.70 20.30
C SER A 369 -18.57 -13.76 19.96
#